data_c0282b0c2836acec46abc8d220d8ef00
#
_entry.id   c0282b0c2836acec46abc8d220d8ef00
#
_cell.length_a   1.000
_cell.length_b   1.000
_cell.length_c   1.000
_cell.angle_alpha   90.00
_cell.angle_beta   90.00
_cell.angle_gamma   90.00
#
_symmetry.space_group_name_H-M   'P 1'
#
loop_
_entity.id
_entity.type
_entity.pdbx_description
1 polymer ?
#
loop_
_entity_poly.entity_id
_entity_poly.type
_entity_poly.pdbx_seq_one_letter_code
_entity_poly.pdbx_strand_id
1 'polypeptide(L)'
;MIGQIQNMPLILPGGLPAIDILKRENIFIRDVSQGQGSVERRLRIVILNLMPLKEVTETDFVRLLSNSPLQLEICFMKLRSHVSRHTTAEHMKRFYRDFDDIRKERFDGLIVTGAPVEGIPFEEVDYWDELTEVFDWARQYITSTLYICWAAQAGLYHF
;
A
#
# COMPACT_ATOMS: atom_id res chain seq x y z
N MET A 1 25.51 22.16 16.52
CA MET A 1 25.26 20.74 16.27
C MET A 1 23.85 20.61 15.74
N ILE A 2 23.71 20.49 14.43
CA ILE A 2 22.41 20.22 13.80
C ILE A 2 22.17 18.72 14.07
N GLY A 3 21.19 18.42 14.94
CA GLY A 3 20.81 17.06 15.23
C GLY A 3 20.45 16.36 13.94
N GLN A 4 21.11 15.23 13.65
CA GLN A 4 20.68 14.31 12.60
C GLN A 4 19.25 13.93 12.93
N ILE A 5 18.32 14.35 12.08
CA ILE A 5 16.97 13.78 12.06
C ILE A 5 17.21 12.29 11.77
N GLN A 6 17.12 11.46 12.79
CA GLN A 6 17.11 10.02 12.60
C GLN A 6 15.83 9.72 11.81
N ASN A 7 15.98 9.52 10.51
CA ASN A 7 14.89 8.99 9.70
C ASN A 7 14.45 7.67 10.34
N MET A 8 13.22 7.63 10.83
CA MET A 8 12.65 6.41 11.39
C MET A 8 12.57 5.37 10.28
N PRO A 9 13.02 4.13 10.53
CA PRO A 9 13.04 3.12 9.49
C PRO A 9 11.63 2.77 9.02
N LEU A 10 11.47 2.70 7.72
CA LEU A 10 10.26 2.14 7.10
C LEU A 10 10.24 0.63 7.31
N ILE A 11 9.09 0.07 7.72
CA ILE A 11 8.92 -1.37 7.94
C ILE A 11 8.18 -1.95 6.74
N LEU A 12 8.79 -2.92 6.06
CA LEU A 12 8.29 -3.56 4.85
C LEU A 12 8.18 -5.07 5.00
N PRO A 13 7.34 -5.73 4.15
CA PRO A 13 7.34 -7.19 4.04
C PRO A 13 8.73 -7.71 3.68
N GLY A 14 9.18 -8.75 4.40
CA GLY A 14 10.52 -9.31 4.24
C GLY A 14 10.80 -9.84 2.83
N GLY A 15 11.93 -9.44 2.26
CA GLY A 15 12.36 -9.85 0.93
C GLY A 15 11.63 -9.18 -0.22
N LEU A 16 10.91 -8.07 0.03
CA LEU A 16 10.32 -7.26 -1.04
C LEU A 16 11.44 -6.71 -1.95
N PRO A 17 11.37 -6.86 -3.28
CA PRO A 17 12.43 -6.40 -4.21
C PRO A 17 12.79 -4.91 -4.06
N ALA A 18 11.81 -4.07 -3.73
CA ALA A 18 12.03 -2.65 -3.44
C ALA A 18 13.07 -2.40 -2.33
N ILE A 19 13.24 -3.32 -1.38
CA ILE A 19 14.20 -3.18 -0.26
C ILE A 19 15.63 -3.04 -0.79
N ASP A 20 16.03 -3.87 -1.76
CA ASP A 20 17.39 -3.86 -2.29
C ASP A 20 17.66 -2.61 -3.15
N ILE A 21 16.63 -2.12 -3.84
CA ILE A 21 16.73 -0.87 -4.61
C ILE A 21 16.95 0.30 -3.64
N LEU A 22 16.15 0.40 -2.62
CA LEU A 22 16.15 1.52 -1.68
C LEU A 22 17.40 1.52 -0.77
N LYS A 23 17.90 0.35 -0.41
CA LYS A 23 19.20 0.24 0.29
C LYS A 23 20.36 0.80 -0.54
N ARG A 24 20.36 0.58 -1.87
CA ARG A 24 21.35 1.18 -2.78
C ARG A 24 21.21 2.70 -2.88
N GLU A 25 20.03 3.23 -2.63
CA GLU A 25 19.75 4.67 -2.55
C GLU A 25 20.04 5.27 -1.15
N ASN A 26 20.65 4.49 -0.24
CA ASN A 26 20.91 4.87 1.16
C ASN A 26 19.65 5.19 1.98
N ILE A 27 18.54 4.59 1.63
CA ILE A 27 17.29 4.70 2.38
C ILE A 27 17.26 3.62 3.45
N PHE A 28 17.05 4.02 4.71
CA PHE A 28 17.03 3.11 5.83
C PHE A 28 15.70 2.38 5.94
N ILE A 29 15.73 1.05 5.76
CA ILE A 29 14.56 0.18 5.81
C ILE A 29 14.78 -0.92 6.82
N ARG A 30 13.75 -1.23 7.59
CA ARG A 30 13.68 -2.39 8.47
C ARG A 30 12.77 -3.46 7.87
N ASP A 31 13.21 -4.69 7.89
CA ASP A 31 12.41 -5.85 7.54
C ASP A 31 11.55 -6.28 8.75
N VAL A 32 10.29 -6.62 8.52
CA VAL A 32 9.37 -7.13 9.56
C VAL A 32 9.97 -8.33 10.30
N SER A 33 10.80 -9.15 9.63
CA SER A 33 11.43 -10.32 10.22
C SER A 33 12.54 -10.01 11.26
N GLN A 34 13.04 -8.77 11.29
CA GLN A 34 14.18 -8.37 12.16
C GLN A 34 13.81 -8.01 13.59
N GLY A 35 12.63 -8.40 14.04
CA GLY A 35 12.25 -8.36 15.45
C GLY A 35 11.67 -7.01 15.91
N GLN A 36 10.87 -7.11 16.94
CA GLN A 36 10.24 -6.00 17.65
C GLN A 36 11.31 -5.18 18.41
N GLY A 37 11.90 -4.21 17.73
CA GLY A 37 12.65 -3.17 18.41
C GLY A 37 11.70 -2.08 18.88
N SER A 38 11.75 -1.73 20.15
CA SER A 38 11.05 -0.68 20.89
C SER A 38 9.55 -0.46 20.53
N VAL A 39 8.74 -0.32 21.57
CA VAL A 39 7.29 -0.04 21.57
C VAL A 39 7.02 1.40 21.08
N GLU A 40 7.66 1.85 20.02
CA GLU A 40 7.33 3.11 19.40
C GLU A 40 6.08 2.94 18.55
N ARG A 41 5.14 3.87 18.73
CA ARG A 41 3.88 3.90 17.96
C ARG A 41 4.20 4.06 16.48
N ARG A 42 4.07 2.97 15.73
CA ARG A 42 4.16 2.97 14.27
C ARG A 42 2.79 3.23 13.67
N LEU A 43 2.76 3.94 12.56
CA LEU A 43 1.56 4.08 11.74
C LEU A 43 1.53 2.93 10.73
N ARG A 44 0.42 2.25 10.66
CA ARG A 44 0.19 1.14 9.72
C ARG A 44 -0.58 1.65 8.52
N ILE A 45 0.05 1.57 7.35
CA ILE A 45 -0.50 2.05 6.08
C ILE A 45 -0.75 0.88 5.15
N VAL A 46 -1.98 0.77 4.66
CA VAL A 46 -2.33 -0.17 3.59
C VAL A 46 -2.21 0.53 2.24
N ILE A 47 -1.63 -0.13 1.26
CA ILE A 47 -1.62 0.32 -0.14
C ILE A 47 -2.39 -0.69 -0.98
N LEU A 48 -3.57 -0.31 -1.46
CA LEU A 48 -4.29 -1.03 -2.49
C LEU A 48 -3.70 -0.63 -3.84
N ASN A 49 -2.88 -1.52 -4.38
CA ASN A 49 -2.15 -1.27 -5.61
C ASN A 49 -2.91 -1.85 -6.81
N LEU A 50 -3.62 -0.98 -7.56
CA LEU A 50 -4.37 -1.34 -8.77
C LEU A 50 -3.55 -1.17 -10.06
N MET A 51 -2.31 -0.64 -9.95
CA MET A 51 -1.44 -0.44 -11.11
C MET A 51 -0.98 -1.76 -11.71
N PRO A 52 -0.79 -1.84 -13.04
CA PRO A 52 -0.37 -3.07 -13.71
C PRO A 52 1.05 -3.49 -13.35
N LEU A 53 2.00 -2.53 -13.28
CA LEU A 53 3.40 -2.77 -12.92
C LEU A 53 3.59 -2.63 -11.39
N LYS A 54 3.22 -3.67 -10.65
CA LYS A 54 3.17 -3.66 -9.19
C LYS A 54 4.51 -3.27 -8.55
N GLU A 55 5.60 -3.91 -8.97
CA GLU A 55 6.93 -3.74 -8.37
C GLU A 55 7.49 -2.31 -8.54
N VAL A 56 7.19 -1.68 -9.68
CA VAL A 56 7.55 -0.26 -9.93
C VAL A 56 6.78 0.63 -8.96
N THR A 57 5.48 0.44 -8.89
CA THR A 57 4.60 1.23 -8.01
C THR A 57 4.96 1.03 -6.53
N GLU A 58 5.26 -0.20 -6.11
CA GLU A 58 5.75 -0.50 -4.76
C GLU A 58 6.99 0.32 -4.43
N THR A 59 7.99 0.29 -5.32
CA THR A 59 9.25 1.00 -5.14
C THR A 59 9.03 2.51 -5.03
N ASP A 60 8.18 3.08 -5.88
CA ASP A 60 7.92 4.52 -5.90
C ASP A 60 7.19 4.98 -4.63
N PHE A 61 6.16 4.25 -4.19
CA PHE A 61 5.45 4.58 -2.94
C PHE A 61 6.35 4.44 -1.72
N VAL A 62 7.11 3.37 -1.66
CA VAL A 62 8.00 3.13 -0.52
C VAL A 62 9.10 4.19 -0.46
N ARG A 63 9.67 4.59 -1.60
CA ARG A 63 10.64 5.69 -1.68
C ARG A 63 10.03 7.01 -1.20
N LEU A 64 8.81 7.32 -1.63
CA LEU A 64 8.11 8.53 -1.21
C LEU A 64 7.83 8.55 0.30
N LEU A 65 7.31 7.43 0.83
CA LEU A 65 6.95 7.30 2.24
C LEU A 65 8.17 7.21 3.16
N SER A 66 9.33 6.81 2.65
CA SER A 66 10.57 6.75 3.44
C SER A 66 11.07 8.13 3.92
N ASN A 67 10.59 9.21 3.31
CA ASN A 67 10.88 10.57 3.74
C ASN A 67 10.06 11.04 4.96
N SER A 68 9.22 10.16 5.51
CA SER A 68 8.44 10.47 6.71
C SER A 68 9.33 10.54 7.97
N PRO A 69 9.12 11.51 8.86
CA PRO A 69 9.74 11.51 10.18
C PRO A 69 9.11 10.49 11.14
N LEU A 70 8.02 9.85 10.72
CA LEU A 70 7.28 8.85 11.49
C LEU A 70 7.67 7.43 11.06
N GLN A 71 7.65 6.50 12.00
CA GLN A 71 7.81 5.09 11.67
C GLN A 71 6.56 4.57 10.99
N LEU A 72 6.70 4.10 9.75
CA LEU A 72 5.60 3.55 8.95
C LEU A 72 5.79 2.05 8.75
N GLU A 73 4.72 1.29 8.93
CA GLU A 73 4.61 -0.11 8.51
C GLU A 73 3.71 -0.18 7.27
N ILE A 74 4.25 -0.65 6.16
CA ILE A 74 3.53 -0.74 4.90
C ILE A 74 3.04 -2.16 4.66
N CYS A 75 1.76 -2.28 4.33
CA CYS A 75 1.10 -3.50 3.92
C CYS A 75 0.51 -3.32 2.52
N PHE A 76 0.82 -4.22 1.60
CA PHE A 76 0.20 -4.21 0.27
C PHE A 76 -1.06 -5.06 0.25
N MET A 77 -2.12 -4.50 -0.32
CA MET A 77 -3.42 -5.14 -0.47
C MET A 77 -3.73 -5.36 -1.95
N LYS A 78 -4.37 -6.48 -2.24
CA LYS A 78 -4.94 -6.82 -3.55
C LYS A 78 -6.43 -7.12 -3.40
N LEU A 79 -7.16 -7.00 -4.49
CA LEU A 79 -8.53 -7.48 -4.64
C LEU A 79 -8.50 -8.90 -5.22
N ARG A 80 -9.38 -9.78 -4.74
CA ARG A 80 -9.51 -11.16 -5.25
C ARG A 80 -10.09 -11.21 -6.65
N SER A 81 -11.01 -10.30 -6.93
CA SER A 81 -11.65 -10.15 -8.24
C SER A 81 -10.70 -9.60 -9.31
N HIS A 82 -9.53 -9.08 -8.91
CA HIS A 82 -8.53 -8.51 -9.83
C HIS A 82 -7.31 -9.42 -10.01
N VAL A 83 -7.13 -9.94 -11.22
CA VAL A 83 -5.95 -10.75 -11.56
C VAL A 83 -4.88 -9.86 -12.22
N SER A 84 -3.72 -9.75 -11.56
CA SER A 84 -2.59 -9.03 -12.14
C SER A 84 -2.01 -9.78 -13.34
N ARG A 85 -1.89 -9.11 -14.48
CA ARG A 85 -1.35 -9.70 -15.72
C ARG A 85 0.16 -9.51 -15.89
N HIS A 86 0.75 -8.54 -15.19
CA HIS A 86 2.14 -8.12 -15.37
C HIS A 86 3.02 -8.40 -14.14
N THR A 87 2.47 -9.07 -13.13
CA THR A 87 3.18 -9.46 -11.91
C THR A 87 2.96 -10.95 -11.67
N THR A 88 4.03 -11.64 -11.26
CA THR A 88 3.96 -13.08 -11.05
C THR A 88 3.02 -13.44 -9.89
N ALA A 89 2.36 -14.59 -9.99
CA ALA A 89 1.51 -15.09 -8.92
C ALA A 89 2.29 -15.32 -7.61
N GLU A 90 3.58 -15.69 -7.73
CA GLU A 90 4.47 -15.87 -6.58
C GLU A 90 4.69 -14.53 -5.83
N HIS A 91 5.00 -13.45 -6.57
CA HIS A 91 5.14 -12.11 -5.99
C HIS A 91 3.85 -11.66 -5.29
N MET A 92 2.71 -11.82 -5.96
CA MET A 92 1.41 -11.48 -5.39
C MET A 92 1.10 -12.27 -4.12
N LYS A 93 1.35 -13.57 -4.11
CA LYS A 93 1.14 -14.43 -2.94
C LYS A 93 2.06 -14.10 -1.77
N ARG A 94 3.29 -13.69 -2.06
CA ARG A 94 4.31 -13.44 -1.04
C ARG A 94 4.16 -12.08 -0.38
N PHE A 95 3.79 -11.05 -1.12
CA PHE A 95 3.85 -9.66 -0.65
C PHE A 95 2.49 -8.98 -0.52
N TYR A 96 1.43 -9.53 -1.13
CA TYR A 96 0.09 -8.95 -1.10
C TYR A 96 -0.84 -9.77 -0.23
N ARG A 97 -1.68 -9.06 0.52
CA ARG A 97 -2.73 -9.64 1.35
C ARG A 97 -4.10 -9.37 0.71
N ASP A 98 -5.02 -10.31 0.88
CA ASP A 98 -6.40 -10.14 0.45
C ASP A 98 -7.15 -9.16 1.36
N PHE A 99 -8.13 -8.46 0.81
CA PHE A 99 -8.96 -7.53 1.56
C PHE A 99 -9.63 -8.19 2.78
N ASP A 100 -10.09 -9.42 2.67
CA ASP A 100 -10.72 -10.16 3.76
C ASP A 100 -9.81 -10.36 4.99
N ASP A 101 -8.51 -10.39 4.80
CA ASP A 101 -7.56 -10.46 5.91
C ASP A 101 -7.25 -9.07 6.46
N ILE A 102 -7.13 -8.08 5.58
CA ILE A 102 -6.87 -6.69 5.95
C ILE A 102 -8.00 -6.12 6.79
N ARG A 103 -9.26 -6.34 6.42
CA ARG A 103 -10.44 -5.78 7.12
C ARG A 103 -10.60 -6.24 8.56
N LYS A 104 -9.91 -7.28 8.97
CA LYS A 104 -9.93 -7.81 10.35
C LYS A 104 -8.94 -7.10 11.28
N GLU A 105 -8.06 -6.28 10.73
CA GLU A 105 -7.02 -5.58 11.47
C GLU A 105 -7.26 -4.06 11.49
N ARG A 106 -6.50 -3.36 12.33
CA ARG A 106 -6.53 -1.89 12.39
C ARG A 106 -5.38 -1.31 11.60
N PHE A 107 -5.69 -0.30 10.80
CA PHE A 107 -4.73 0.50 10.05
C PHE A 107 -5.04 1.99 10.26
N ASP A 108 -4.00 2.82 10.20
CA ASP A 108 -4.12 4.27 10.36
C ASP A 108 -4.42 4.97 9.04
N GLY A 109 -3.94 4.41 7.92
CA GLY A 109 -4.14 4.97 6.60
C GLY A 109 -4.32 3.93 5.50
N LEU A 110 -5.02 4.34 4.43
CA LEU A 110 -5.16 3.60 3.19
C LEU A 110 -4.76 4.49 2.01
N ILE A 111 -3.97 3.96 1.11
CA ILE A 111 -3.69 4.56 -0.20
C ILE A 111 -4.30 3.65 -1.27
N VAL A 112 -5.15 4.20 -2.12
CA VAL A 112 -5.68 3.51 -3.30
C VAL A 112 -5.05 4.12 -4.54
N THR A 113 -4.28 3.33 -5.28
CA THR A 113 -3.58 3.82 -6.48
C THR A 113 -4.54 4.01 -7.65
N GLY A 114 -4.08 4.71 -8.68
CA GLY A 114 -4.76 4.71 -9.97
C GLY A 114 -4.84 3.32 -10.60
N ALA A 115 -5.65 3.21 -11.65
CA ALA A 115 -5.77 2.02 -12.49
C ALA A 115 -5.98 2.47 -13.94
N PRO A 116 -5.44 1.78 -14.96
CA PRO A 116 -5.59 2.14 -16.37
C PRO A 116 -6.91 1.61 -16.94
N VAL A 117 -8.03 2.05 -16.38
CA VAL A 117 -9.40 1.63 -16.74
C VAL A 117 -10.33 2.83 -16.95
N GLU A 118 -9.78 4.00 -17.23
CA GLU A 118 -10.49 5.26 -17.40
C GLU A 118 -11.48 5.27 -18.57
N GLY A 119 -11.34 4.36 -19.51
CA GLY A 119 -12.26 4.18 -20.64
C GLY A 119 -13.42 3.20 -20.40
N ILE A 120 -13.51 2.62 -19.20
CA ILE A 120 -14.53 1.63 -18.83
C ILE A 120 -15.49 2.28 -17.83
N PRO A 121 -16.81 2.18 -18.00
CA PRO A 121 -17.77 2.56 -16.96
C PRO A 121 -17.44 1.90 -15.63
N PHE A 122 -17.62 2.60 -14.51
CA PHE A 122 -17.19 2.10 -13.21
C PHE A 122 -17.78 0.72 -12.89
N GLU A 123 -19.05 0.53 -13.13
CA GLU A 123 -19.79 -0.71 -12.83
C GLU A 123 -19.38 -1.89 -13.75
N GLU A 124 -18.73 -1.62 -14.87
CA GLU A 124 -18.21 -2.64 -15.78
C GLU A 124 -16.77 -3.06 -15.47
N VAL A 125 -16.12 -2.42 -14.49
CA VAL A 125 -14.80 -2.81 -14.05
C VAL A 125 -14.90 -4.10 -13.22
N ASP A 126 -14.17 -5.13 -13.61
CA ASP A 126 -14.23 -6.50 -13.04
C ASP A 126 -14.23 -6.57 -11.51
N TYR A 127 -13.57 -5.63 -10.85
CA TYR A 127 -13.40 -5.57 -9.40
C TYR A 127 -14.21 -4.44 -8.74
N TRP A 128 -15.19 -3.86 -9.44
CA TRP A 128 -15.94 -2.71 -8.92
C TRP A 128 -16.64 -3.00 -7.60
N ASP A 129 -17.35 -4.11 -7.50
CA ASP A 129 -18.09 -4.47 -6.28
C ASP A 129 -17.17 -4.62 -5.07
N GLU A 130 -16.05 -5.33 -5.23
CA GLU A 130 -15.07 -5.49 -4.15
C GLU A 130 -14.37 -4.16 -3.80
N LEU A 131 -14.12 -3.31 -4.78
CA LEU A 131 -13.55 -1.98 -4.58
C LEU A 131 -14.47 -1.08 -3.77
N THR A 132 -15.77 -1.09 -4.05
CA THR A 132 -16.77 -0.31 -3.28
C THR A 132 -16.89 -0.81 -1.85
N GLU A 133 -16.78 -2.13 -1.60
CA GLU A 133 -16.68 -2.66 -0.24
C GLU A 133 -15.44 -2.13 0.50
N VAL A 134 -14.30 -2.03 -0.19
CA VAL A 134 -13.08 -1.42 0.38
C VAL A 134 -13.31 0.05 0.72
N PHE A 135 -13.98 0.80 -0.14
CA PHE A 135 -14.29 2.22 0.10
C PHE A 135 -15.17 2.41 1.34
N ASP A 136 -16.23 1.62 1.46
CA ASP A 136 -17.15 1.68 2.60
C ASP A 136 -16.45 1.26 3.91
N TRP A 137 -15.64 0.21 3.86
CA TRP A 137 -14.81 -0.20 4.98
C TRP A 137 -13.82 0.90 5.38
N ALA A 138 -13.14 1.51 4.41
CA ALA A 138 -12.18 2.56 4.68
C ALA A 138 -12.84 3.78 5.33
N ARG A 139 -14.01 4.20 4.84
CA ARG A 139 -14.78 5.31 5.43
C ARG A 139 -15.12 5.07 6.90
N GLN A 140 -15.35 3.81 7.28
CA GLN A 140 -15.77 3.46 8.63
C GLN A 140 -14.61 3.19 9.58
N TYR A 141 -13.52 2.59 9.09
CA TYR A 141 -12.48 2.02 9.96
C TYR A 141 -11.08 2.61 9.76
N ILE A 142 -10.85 3.42 8.73
CA ILE A 142 -9.55 4.03 8.44
C ILE A 142 -9.58 5.51 8.81
N THR A 143 -8.53 5.96 9.49
CA THR A 143 -8.44 7.37 9.92
C THR A 143 -8.28 8.33 8.74
N SER A 144 -7.49 7.95 7.73
CA SER A 144 -7.23 8.78 6.55
C SER A 144 -7.05 7.92 5.31
N THR A 145 -7.73 8.29 4.22
CA THR A 145 -7.62 7.60 2.93
C THR A 145 -7.18 8.56 1.84
N LEU A 146 -6.21 8.15 1.05
CA LEU A 146 -5.74 8.85 -0.13
C LEU A 146 -6.13 8.06 -1.38
N TYR A 147 -7.00 8.65 -2.19
CA TYR A 147 -7.38 8.13 -3.50
C TYR A 147 -6.60 8.86 -4.59
N ILE A 148 -5.97 8.13 -5.52
CA ILE A 148 -5.08 8.70 -6.53
C ILE A 148 -5.63 8.45 -7.93
N CYS A 149 -5.65 9.49 -8.77
CA CYS A 149 -6.00 9.41 -10.18
C CYS A 149 -7.40 8.78 -10.38
N TRP A 150 -7.49 7.67 -11.13
CA TRP A 150 -8.76 6.97 -11.38
C TRP A 150 -9.47 6.57 -10.07
N ALA A 151 -8.74 6.15 -9.04
CA ALA A 151 -9.36 5.82 -7.76
C ALA A 151 -10.02 7.02 -7.09
N ALA A 152 -9.52 8.24 -7.31
CA ALA A 152 -10.17 9.45 -6.83
C ALA A 152 -11.49 9.71 -7.56
N GLN A 153 -11.54 9.47 -8.86
CA GLN A 153 -12.79 9.56 -9.64
C GLN A 153 -13.79 8.49 -9.20
N ALA A 154 -13.32 7.25 -9.01
CA ALA A 154 -14.14 6.15 -8.52
C ALA A 154 -14.72 6.43 -7.12
N GLY A 155 -13.91 6.99 -6.22
CA GLY A 155 -14.37 7.39 -4.90
C GLY A 155 -15.43 8.51 -4.95
N LEU A 156 -15.21 9.53 -5.78
CA LEU A 156 -16.21 10.60 -5.97
C LEU A 156 -17.51 10.11 -6.61
N TYR A 157 -17.44 9.06 -7.42
CA TYR A 157 -18.61 8.44 -8.02
C TYR A 157 -19.38 7.59 -7.00
N HIS A 158 -18.68 6.90 -6.12
CA HIS A 158 -19.28 6.00 -5.13
C HIS A 158 -19.94 6.75 -3.96
N PHE A 159 -19.33 7.86 -3.47
CA PHE A 159 -19.80 8.62 -2.30
C PHE A 159 -20.70 9.80 -2.63
#